data_2ee8ea5833be3c757f6e8f1285b9caf8
#
_entry.id   2ee8ea5833be3c757f6e8f1285b9caf8
#
_cell.length_a   1.000
_cell.length_b   1.000
_cell.length_c   1.000
_cell.angle_alpha   90.00
_cell.angle_beta   90.00
_cell.angle_gamma   90.00
#
_symmetry.space_group_name_H-M   'P 1'
#
loop_
_entity.id
_entity.type
_entity.pdbx_description
1 polymer ?
#
loop_
_entity_poly.entity_id
_entity_poly.type
_entity_poly.pdbx_seq_one_letter_code
_entity_poly.pdbx_strand_id
1 'polypeptide(L)'
;MSEFVNKEYVEIDFQDVWIKEEELKNCTFIKCRFRGIDASEVFTKNCNFIECDFTGTLFNASIHQGTTFANCRFFGANLFVSKFEECKMTGSDFEEANLDGITIISGDWSYTNLRFANFSKQMLKGIRLIEADLYECNLEKADLREADLTGAQLGKVKLSGADLRGAVVDRVDFKAFDLKNVKLDIAQAVAVARCYGAKVN
;
A
#
# COMPACT_ATOMS: atom_id res chain seq x y z
N MET A 1 14.12 -26.65 10.15
CA MET A 1 14.11 -25.31 10.77
C MET A 1 14.26 -24.30 9.64
N SER A 2 13.38 -23.31 9.55
CA SER A 2 13.53 -22.29 8.52
C SER A 2 14.91 -21.65 8.58
N GLU A 3 15.56 -21.50 7.45
CA GLU A 3 16.89 -20.89 7.34
C GLU A 3 16.86 -19.38 7.65
N PHE A 4 15.68 -18.75 7.56
CA PHE A 4 15.47 -17.31 7.62
C PHE A 4 14.85 -16.86 8.96
N VAL A 5 15.60 -17.02 10.07
CA VAL A 5 15.16 -16.58 11.40
C VAL A 5 16.24 -15.76 12.08
N ASN A 6 15.90 -14.53 12.54
CA ASN A 6 16.77 -13.60 13.28
C ASN A 6 18.11 -13.33 12.55
N LYS A 7 18.08 -13.16 11.24
CA LYS A 7 19.27 -12.90 10.41
C LYS A 7 19.24 -11.53 9.77
N GLU A 8 20.40 -11.02 9.48
CA GLU A 8 20.59 -9.81 8.69
C GLU A 8 21.35 -10.12 7.40
N TYR A 9 20.90 -9.53 6.30
CA TYR A 9 21.47 -9.66 4.96
C TYR A 9 21.65 -8.25 4.38
N VAL A 10 22.85 -7.94 3.90
CA VAL A 10 23.17 -6.63 3.34
C VAL A 10 23.75 -6.82 1.95
N GLU A 11 23.12 -6.16 0.96
CA GLU A 11 23.55 -6.14 -0.45
C GLU A 11 23.66 -7.54 -1.10
N ILE A 12 22.87 -8.52 -0.59
CA ILE A 12 22.86 -9.89 -1.12
C ILE A 12 21.93 -9.98 -2.33
N ASP A 13 22.33 -10.76 -3.32
CA ASP A 13 21.51 -11.19 -4.45
C ASP A 13 20.89 -12.55 -4.15
N PHE A 14 19.55 -12.63 -4.15
CA PHE A 14 18.79 -13.84 -3.85
C PHE A 14 18.35 -14.60 -5.11
N GLN A 15 18.89 -14.30 -6.29
CA GLN A 15 18.45 -14.87 -7.57
C GLN A 15 18.45 -16.41 -7.56
N ASP A 16 19.40 -17.06 -6.89
CA ASP A 16 19.51 -18.51 -6.83
C ASP A 16 19.03 -19.09 -5.47
N VAL A 17 18.33 -18.28 -4.65
CA VAL A 17 17.87 -18.71 -3.34
C VAL A 17 16.38 -19.07 -3.42
N TRP A 18 16.06 -20.28 -2.96
CA TRP A 18 14.68 -20.73 -2.87
C TRP A 18 14.00 -20.12 -1.64
N ILE A 19 12.96 -19.31 -1.84
CA ILE A 19 12.16 -18.73 -0.74
C ILE A 19 10.66 -18.97 -0.90
N LYS A 20 10.24 -19.69 -1.94
CA LYS A 20 8.84 -20.09 -2.14
C LYS A 20 8.35 -20.92 -0.95
N GLU A 21 7.14 -20.59 -0.46
CA GLU A 21 6.54 -21.27 0.71
C GLU A 21 7.36 -21.20 2.00
N GLU A 22 8.46 -20.44 2.03
CA GLU A 22 9.31 -20.29 3.21
C GLU A 22 8.71 -19.33 4.24
N GLU A 23 9.14 -19.52 5.49
CA GLU A 23 8.78 -18.66 6.60
C GLU A 23 9.98 -17.82 7.05
N LEU A 24 9.89 -16.50 6.86
CA LEU A 24 10.90 -15.52 7.26
C LEU A 24 10.46 -14.84 8.56
N LYS A 25 11.26 -14.90 9.61
CA LYS A 25 10.92 -14.29 10.91
C LYS A 25 12.03 -13.40 11.45
N ASN A 26 11.68 -12.18 11.81
CA ASN A 26 12.58 -11.21 12.45
C ASN A 26 13.89 -10.99 11.65
N CYS A 27 13.83 -11.10 10.34
CA CYS A 27 14.99 -10.89 9.48
C CYS A 27 15.04 -9.45 8.97
N THR A 28 16.26 -8.97 8.75
CA THR A 28 16.50 -7.67 8.13
C THR A 28 17.26 -7.85 6.82
N PHE A 29 16.74 -7.24 5.75
CA PHE A 29 17.32 -7.25 4.42
C PHE A 29 17.55 -5.81 4.00
N ILE A 30 18.79 -5.43 3.76
CA ILE A 30 19.17 -4.06 3.38
C ILE A 30 19.79 -4.10 1.98
N LYS A 31 19.20 -3.36 1.05
CA LYS A 31 19.65 -3.25 -0.35
C LYS A 31 19.82 -4.60 -1.06
N CYS A 32 19.03 -5.59 -0.63
CA CYS A 32 19.05 -6.93 -1.23
C CYS A 32 18.26 -6.96 -2.54
N ARG A 33 18.65 -7.88 -3.44
CA ARG A 33 17.97 -8.09 -4.72
C ARG A 33 17.20 -9.41 -4.72
N PHE A 34 15.92 -9.32 -5.04
CA PHE A 34 14.99 -10.44 -5.16
C PHE A 34 14.34 -10.49 -6.56
N ARG A 35 15.06 -10.02 -7.58
CA ARG A 35 14.52 -9.83 -8.93
C ARG A 35 14.12 -11.14 -9.56
N GLY A 36 12.85 -11.22 -10.02
CA GLY A 36 12.32 -12.33 -10.79
C GLY A 36 12.27 -13.67 -10.07
N ILE A 37 12.53 -13.71 -8.76
CA ILE A 37 12.46 -14.96 -8.00
C ILE A 37 11.02 -15.38 -7.73
N ASP A 38 10.82 -16.67 -7.48
CA ASP A 38 9.56 -17.20 -6.99
C ASP A 38 9.55 -17.12 -5.43
N ALA A 39 8.78 -16.17 -4.92
CA ALA A 39 8.47 -15.98 -3.51
C ALA A 39 6.97 -16.19 -3.25
N SER A 40 6.30 -16.97 -4.11
CA SER A 40 4.89 -17.29 -3.92
C SER A 40 4.67 -18.02 -2.61
N GLU A 41 3.55 -17.70 -1.95
CA GLU A 41 3.15 -18.28 -0.67
C GLU A 41 4.16 -18.07 0.48
N VAL A 42 5.17 -17.18 0.30
CA VAL A 42 6.08 -16.83 1.38
C VAL A 42 5.32 -16.20 2.54
N PHE A 43 5.69 -16.58 3.76
CA PHE A 43 5.20 -15.93 4.97
C PHE A 43 6.30 -15.10 5.62
N THR A 44 6.06 -13.80 5.82
CA THR A 44 7.01 -12.94 6.55
C THR A 44 6.38 -12.42 7.83
N LYS A 45 7.12 -12.46 8.92
CA LYS A 45 6.68 -11.92 10.21
C LYS A 45 7.76 -11.06 10.85
N ASN A 46 7.41 -9.79 11.15
CA ASN A 46 8.30 -8.81 11.77
C ASN A 46 9.64 -8.67 11.02
N CYS A 47 9.65 -8.82 9.70
CA CYS A 47 10.84 -8.62 8.89
C CYS A 47 10.98 -7.16 8.47
N ASN A 48 12.22 -6.77 8.14
CA ASN A 48 12.51 -5.45 7.59
C ASN A 48 13.20 -5.61 6.25
N PHE A 49 12.57 -5.12 5.19
CA PHE A 49 13.16 -4.96 3.87
C PHE A 49 13.36 -3.48 3.62
N ILE A 50 14.60 -3.04 3.49
CA ILE A 50 14.98 -1.64 3.36
C ILE A 50 15.74 -1.46 2.04
N GLU A 51 15.21 -0.61 1.16
CA GLU A 51 15.79 -0.33 -0.17
C GLU A 51 16.00 -1.60 -1.01
N CYS A 52 15.15 -2.62 -0.84
CA CYS A 52 15.24 -3.88 -1.57
C CYS A 52 14.56 -3.81 -2.94
N ASP A 53 15.05 -4.61 -3.88
CA ASP A 53 14.55 -4.68 -5.24
C ASP A 53 13.80 -6.00 -5.49
N PHE A 54 12.49 -5.89 -5.65
CA PHE A 54 11.55 -6.98 -5.93
C PHE A 54 11.02 -6.92 -7.38
N THR A 55 11.77 -6.31 -8.29
CA THR A 55 11.36 -6.22 -9.71
C THR A 55 11.03 -7.59 -10.27
N GLY A 56 9.80 -7.77 -10.76
CA GLY A 56 9.32 -9.01 -11.36
C GLY A 56 9.19 -10.21 -10.41
N THR A 57 9.34 -10.01 -9.10
CA THR A 57 9.20 -11.08 -8.09
C THR A 57 7.77 -11.63 -8.07
N LEU A 58 7.62 -12.95 -7.96
CA LEU A 58 6.34 -13.60 -7.78
C LEU A 58 6.01 -13.70 -6.29
N PHE A 59 5.12 -12.86 -5.80
CA PHE A 59 4.62 -12.86 -4.42
C PHE A 59 3.17 -13.36 -4.29
N ASN A 60 2.63 -13.96 -5.35
CA ASN A 60 1.23 -14.40 -5.32
C ASN A 60 0.93 -15.28 -4.10
N ALA A 61 -0.21 -15.03 -3.47
CA ALA A 61 -0.67 -15.69 -2.24
C ALA A 61 0.29 -15.55 -1.02
N SER A 62 1.26 -14.63 -1.05
CA SER A 62 2.14 -14.38 0.10
C SER A 62 1.39 -13.71 1.25
N ILE A 63 1.91 -13.88 2.47
CA ILE A 63 1.34 -13.27 3.68
C ILE A 63 2.44 -12.53 4.44
N HIS A 64 2.18 -11.27 4.74
CA HIS A 64 3.11 -10.40 5.46
C HIS A 64 2.46 -9.85 6.72
N GLN A 65 3.05 -10.11 7.89
CA GLN A 65 2.56 -9.63 9.20
C GLN A 65 3.59 -8.75 9.89
N GLY A 66 3.23 -7.52 10.25
CA GLY A 66 4.10 -6.59 10.95
C GLY A 66 5.42 -6.31 10.22
N THR A 67 5.47 -6.58 8.92
CA THR A 67 6.68 -6.49 8.10
C THR A 67 6.82 -5.09 7.51
N THR A 68 8.05 -4.58 7.51
CA THR A 68 8.39 -3.29 6.90
C THR A 68 9.01 -3.52 5.52
N PHE A 69 8.50 -2.80 4.52
CA PHE A 69 9.08 -2.64 3.19
C PHE A 69 9.30 -1.15 2.97
N ALA A 70 10.47 -0.65 3.36
CA ALA A 70 10.79 0.78 3.26
C ALA A 70 11.60 1.07 1.99
N ASN A 71 11.10 1.98 1.16
CA ASN A 71 11.75 2.39 -0.10
C ASN A 71 12.08 1.21 -1.02
N CYS A 72 11.23 0.19 -1.03
CA CYS A 72 11.40 -0.99 -1.86
C CYS A 72 10.78 -0.79 -3.25
N ARG A 73 11.35 -1.48 -4.25
CA ARG A 73 10.85 -1.45 -5.61
C ARG A 73 10.12 -2.75 -5.95
N PHE A 74 8.84 -2.65 -6.33
CA PHE A 74 7.99 -3.77 -6.77
C PHE A 74 7.60 -3.67 -8.24
N PHE A 75 8.45 -3.06 -9.07
CA PHE A 75 8.17 -2.87 -10.50
C PHE A 75 7.84 -4.21 -11.18
N GLY A 76 6.64 -4.33 -11.75
CA GLY A 76 6.17 -5.55 -12.42
C GLY A 76 6.06 -6.78 -11.52
N ALA A 77 6.13 -6.65 -10.19
CA ALA A 77 5.96 -7.77 -9.27
C ALA A 77 4.52 -8.31 -9.31
N ASN A 78 4.37 -9.60 -9.09
CA ASN A 78 3.05 -10.23 -9.00
C ASN A 78 2.64 -10.45 -7.53
N LEU A 79 1.74 -9.60 -7.02
CA LEU A 79 1.20 -9.69 -5.66
C LEU A 79 -0.26 -10.19 -5.65
N PHE A 80 -0.66 -10.94 -6.69
CA PHE A 80 -2.02 -11.47 -6.80
C PHE A 80 -2.43 -12.23 -5.52
N VAL A 81 -3.56 -11.82 -4.92
CA VAL A 81 -4.15 -12.34 -3.67
C VAL A 81 -3.21 -12.34 -2.45
N SER A 82 -2.16 -11.54 -2.45
CA SER A 82 -1.28 -11.38 -1.29
C SER A 82 -1.98 -10.64 -0.15
N LYS A 83 -1.53 -10.90 1.09
CA LYS A 83 -2.07 -10.27 2.30
C LYS A 83 -1.01 -9.48 3.05
N PHE A 84 -1.29 -8.23 3.37
CA PHE A 84 -0.47 -7.35 4.20
C PHE A 84 -1.24 -6.95 5.45
N GLU A 85 -0.74 -7.34 6.61
CA GLU A 85 -1.35 -7.11 7.91
C GLU A 85 -0.38 -6.31 8.79
N GLU A 86 -0.80 -5.09 9.19
CA GLU A 86 0.01 -4.15 9.98
C GLU A 86 1.39 -3.84 9.37
N CYS A 87 1.48 -3.87 8.03
CA CYS A 87 2.74 -3.66 7.33
C CYS A 87 3.05 -2.18 7.13
N LYS A 88 4.35 -1.85 6.99
CA LYS A 88 4.82 -0.52 6.62
C LYS A 88 5.44 -0.58 5.22
N MET A 89 4.81 0.08 4.27
CA MET A 89 5.24 0.10 2.86
C MET A 89 5.84 1.46 2.47
N THR A 90 6.24 2.27 3.45
CA THR A 90 6.61 3.68 3.28
C THR A 90 7.63 3.91 2.17
N GLY A 91 7.30 4.75 1.21
CA GLY A 91 8.16 5.13 0.09
C GLY A 91 8.34 4.05 -0.97
N SER A 92 7.63 2.93 -0.90
CA SER A 92 7.76 1.84 -1.86
C SER A 92 7.00 2.11 -3.16
N ASP A 93 7.54 1.58 -4.26
CA ASP A 93 7.04 1.79 -5.63
C ASP A 93 6.43 0.51 -6.19
N PHE A 94 5.13 0.58 -6.54
CA PHE A 94 4.34 -0.52 -7.11
C PHE A 94 4.04 -0.31 -8.61
N GLU A 95 4.82 0.48 -9.30
CA GLU A 95 4.64 0.70 -10.74
C GLU A 95 4.59 -0.64 -11.50
N GLU A 96 3.57 -0.82 -12.34
CA GLU A 96 3.29 -2.05 -13.11
C GLU A 96 3.09 -3.33 -12.26
N ALA A 97 3.04 -3.25 -10.93
CA ALA A 97 2.78 -4.42 -10.09
C ALA A 97 1.33 -4.91 -10.24
N ASN A 98 1.15 -6.24 -10.26
CA ASN A 98 -0.18 -6.82 -10.19
C ASN A 98 -0.65 -6.87 -8.73
N LEU A 99 -1.60 -5.99 -8.38
CA LEU A 99 -2.21 -5.89 -7.06
C LEU A 99 -3.63 -6.49 -7.01
N ASP A 100 -4.03 -7.28 -7.99
CA ASP A 100 -5.39 -7.84 -8.03
C ASP A 100 -5.64 -8.81 -6.87
N GLY A 101 -6.74 -8.59 -6.16
CA GLY A 101 -7.13 -9.41 -5.02
C GLY A 101 -6.26 -9.23 -3.77
N ILE A 102 -5.32 -8.27 -3.76
CA ILE A 102 -4.54 -7.94 -2.56
C ILE A 102 -5.47 -7.63 -1.38
N THR A 103 -5.06 -8.02 -0.19
CA THR A 103 -5.77 -7.68 1.05
C THR A 103 -4.86 -6.85 1.95
N ILE A 104 -5.30 -5.65 2.33
CA ILE A 104 -4.59 -4.77 3.25
C ILE A 104 -5.38 -4.66 4.54
N ILE A 105 -4.77 -5.03 5.66
CA ILE A 105 -5.34 -4.91 7.00
C ILE A 105 -4.48 -3.93 7.79
N SER A 106 -4.91 -2.67 7.84
CA SER A 106 -4.19 -1.57 8.48
C SER A 106 -2.73 -1.36 7.96
N GLY A 107 -2.00 -0.47 8.59
CA GLY A 107 -0.59 -0.25 8.27
C GLY A 107 -0.30 1.14 7.70
N ASP A 108 0.97 1.37 7.36
CA ASP A 108 1.47 2.64 6.86
C ASP A 108 1.93 2.50 5.40
N TRP A 109 1.13 3.02 4.50
CA TRP A 109 1.36 3.04 3.05
C TRP A 109 1.67 4.47 2.55
N SER A 110 2.25 5.29 3.42
CA SER A 110 2.59 6.68 3.09
C SER A 110 3.70 6.75 2.05
N TYR A 111 3.65 7.76 1.18
CA TYR A 111 4.64 8.02 0.12
C TYR A 111 4.78 6.91 -0.92
N THR A 112 3.82 5.99 -1.01
CA THR A 112 3.84 4.90 -1.98
C THR A 112 3.37 5.36 -3.35
N ASN A 113 3.92 4.77 -4.41
CA ASN A 113 3.36 4.83 -5.75
C ASN A 113 2.36 3.68 -5.94
N LEU A 114 1.07 4.00 -5.94
CA LEU A 114 -0.05 3.06 -6.09
C LEU A 114 -0.94 3.40 -7.29
N ARG A 115 -0.37 4.11 -8.26
CA ARG A 115 -1.12 4.54 -9.46
C ARG A 115 -1.80 3.36 -10.14
N PHE A 116 -3.03 3.58 -10.60
CA PHE A 116 -3.86 2.60 -11.31
C PHE A 116 -4.29 1.36 -10.50
N ALA A 117 -3.91 1.26 -9.23
CA ALA A 117 -4.26 0.12 -8.39
C ALA A 117 -5.78 -0.04 -8.22
N ASN A 118 -6.24 -1.29 -8.08
CA ASN A 118 -7.64 -1.59 -7.83
C ASN A 118 -7.85 -2.00 -6.37
N PHE A 119 -8.37 -1.07 -5.58
CA PHE A 119 -8.75 -1.26 -4.18
C PHE A 119 -10.27 -1.17 -3.97
N SER A 120 -11.05 -1.44 -5.01
CA SER A 120 -12.51 -1.41 -4.89
C SER A 120 -13.02 -2.38 -3.84
N LYS A 121 -13.97 -1.92 -3.00
CA LYS A 121 -14.58 -2.68 -1.90
C LYS A 121 -13.60 -3.11 -0.79
N GLN A 122 -12.36 -2.64 -0.78
CA GLN A 122 -11.38 -2.95 0.27
C GLN A 122 -11.75 -2.30 1.59
N MET A 123 -11.38 -2.97 2.68
CA MET A 123 -11.55 -2.51 4.06
C MET A 123 -10.28 -1.78 4.50
N LEU A 124 -10.15 -0.51 4.14
CA LEU A 124 -8.96 0.33 4.38
C LEU A 124 -9.16 1.30 5.57
N LYS A 125 -10.01 0.91 6.52
CA LYS A 125 -10.27 1.73 7.70
C LYS A 125 -8.99 1.98 8.50
N GLY A 126 -8.71 3.28 8.78
CA GLY A 126 -7.55 3.69 9.57
C GLY A 126 -6.20 3.53 8.89
N ILE A 127 -6.15 3.18 7.61
CA ILE A 127 -4.89 3.09 6.85
C ILE A 127 -4.23 4.47 6.75
N ARG A 128 -2.91 4.51 6.75
CA ARG A 128 -2.14 5.72 6.46
C ARG A 128 -1.70 5.72 5.00
N LEU A 129 -2.12 6.74 4.27
CA LEU A 129 -1.83 6.98 2.86
C LEU A 129 -1.31 8.42 2.65
N ILE A 130 -0.54 8.92 3.63
CA ILE A 130 0.01 10.29 3.59
C ILE A 130 0.89 10.43 2.36
N GLU A 131 0.65 11.47 1.53
CA GLU A 131 1.41 11.76 0.30
C GLU A 131 1.51 10.56 -0.66
N ALA A 132 0.63 9.55 -0.55
CA ALA A 132 0.59 8.43 -1.50
C ALA A 132 0.09 8.90 -2.87
N ASP A 133 0.67 8.38 -3.94
CA ASP A 133 0.17 8.60 -5.30
C ASP A 133 -0.89 7.56 -5.65
N LEU A 134 -2.15 7.99 -5.62
CA LEU A 134 -3.34 7.20 -5.91
C LEU A 134 -3.98 7.63 -7.25
N TYR A 135 -3.19 8.20 -8.16
CA TYR A 135 -3.70 8.66 -9.44
C TYR A 135 -4.37 7.52 -10.22
N GLU A 136 -5.60 7.77 -10.70
CA GLU A 136 -6.45 6.79 -11.41
C GLU A 136 -6.73 5.49 -10.64
N CYS A 137 -6.49 5.42 -9.32
CA CYS A 137 -6.90 4.28 -8.50
C CYS A 137 -8.40 4.05 -8.52
N ASN A 138 -8.81 2.79 -8.40
CA ASN A 138 -10.18 2.43 -8.15
C ASN A 138 -10.40 2.15 -6.66
N LEU A 139 -11.09 3.05 -5.97
CA LEU A 139 -11.49 2.97 -4.57
C LEU A 139 -13.03 2.90 -4.43
N GLU A 140 -13.75 2.48 -5.47
CA GLU A 140 -15.20 2.37 -5.44
C GLU A 140 -15.67 1.47 -4.29
N LYS A 141 -16.59 1.98 -3.46
CA LYS A 141 -17.14 1.28 -2.30
C LYS A 141 -16.09 0.86 -1.26
N ALA A 142 -14.88 1.39 -1.29
CA ALA A 142 -13.89 1.16 -0.25
C ALA A 142 -14.31 1.79 1.07
N ASP A 143 -13.96 1.13 2.17
CA ASP A 143 -14.08 1.71 3.52
C ASP A 143 -12.80 2.42 3.89
N LEU A 144 -12.79 3.74 3.75
CA LEU A 144 -11.68 4.64 4.08
C LEU A 144 -11.95 5.44 5.37
N ARG A 145 -12.87 4.98 6.20
CA ARG A 145 -13.15 5.66 7.48
C ARG A 145 -11.88 5.75 8.32
N GLU A 146 -11.68 6.91 8.93
CA GLU A 146 -10.52 7.18 9.80
C GLU A 146 -9.15 7.03 9.08
N ALA A 147 -9.10 6.86 7.76
CA ALA A 147 -7.86 6.83 7.00
C ALA A 147 -7.15 8.20 7.02
N ASP A 148 -5.83 8.20 6.95
CA ASP A 148 -5.05 9.44 6.80
C ASP A 148 -4.64 9.60 5.33
N LEU A 149 -5.33 10.50 4.63
CA LEU A 149 -5.10 10.85 3.22
C LEU A 149 -4.38 12.19 3.07
N THR A 150 -3.71 12.68 4.11
CA THR A 150 -3.03 13.97 4.09
C THR A 150 -2.10 14.10 2.88
N GLY A 151 -2.38 15.06 2.00
CA GLY A 151 -1.57 15.31 0.79
C GLY A 151 -1.59 14.19 -0.27
N ALA A 152 -2.44 13.18 -0.13
CA ALA A 152 -2.56 12.10 -1.13
C ALA A 152 -2.97 12.66 -2.49
N GLN A 153 -2.36 12.14 -3.55
CA GLN A 153 -2.64 12.54 -4.94
C GLN A 153 -3.79 11.70 -5.50
N LEU A 154 -5.00 12.25 -5.47
CA LEU A 154 -6.24 11.58 -5.86
C LEU A 154 -6.70 11.94 -7.28
N GLY A 155 -5.80 12.35 -8.17
CA GLY A 155 -6.16 12.72 -9.53
C GLY A 155 -6.89 11.60 -10.25
N LYS A 156 -8.10 11.87 -10.78
CA LYS A 156 -8.97 10.91 -11.50
C LYS A 156 -9.31 9.63 -10.73
N VAL A 157 -9.17 9.59 -9.43
CA VAL A 157 -9.54 8.45 -8.60
C VAL A 157 -11.03 8.15 -8.72
N LYS A 158 -11.39 6.86 -8.71
CA LYS A 158 -12.79 6.43 -8.68
C LYS A 158 -13.20 6.15 -7.23
N LEU A 159 -14.10 6.99 -6.68
CA LEU A 159 -14.53 6.91 -5.27
C LEU A 159 -16.04 6.64 -5.11
N SER A 160 -16.76 6.32 -6.17
CA SER A 160 -18.22 6.15 -6.07
C SER A 160 -18.62 5.14 -5.00
N GLY A 161 -19.38 5.59 -4.00
CA GLY A 161 -19.82 4.76 -2.87
C GLY A 161 -18.78 4.53 -1.78
N ALA A 162 -17.58 5.10 -1.89
CA ALA A 162 -16.58 5.02 -0.82
C ALA A 162 -17.04 5.77 0.44
N ASP A 163 -16.55 5.33 1.59
CA ASP A 163 -16.84 5.91 2.89
C ASP A 163 -15.59 6.59 3.46
N LEU A 164 -15.55 7.92 3.45
CA LEU A 164 -14.43 8.74 3.93
C LEU A 164 -14.68 9.32 5.33
N ARG A 165 -15.77 8.98 6.01
CA ARG A 165 -16.12 9.59 7.30
C ARG A 165 -15.02 9.39 8.33
N GLY A 166 -14.60 10.48 9.00
CA GLY A 166 -13.50 10.49 9.95
C GLY A 166 -12.11 10.47 9.29
N ALA A 167 -11.99 10.36 7.98
CA ALA A 167 -10.70 10.42 7.31
C ALA A 167 -10.08 11.82 7.41
N VAL A 168 -8.78 11.89 7.61
CA VAL A 168 -7.98 13.12 7.51
C VAL A 168 -7.73 13.40 6.04
N VAL A 169 -8.14 14.59 5.58
CA VAL A 169 -8.10 14.98 4.16
C VAL A 169 -7.35 16.32 3.94
N ASP A 170 -6.43 16.63 4.83
CA ASP A 170 -5.64 17.86 4.74
C ASP A 170 -4.82 17.86 3.44
N ARG A 171 -4.82 19.02 2.74
CA ARG A 171 -4.12 19.20 1.46
C ARG A 171 -4.60 18.31 0.31
N VAL A 172 -5.75 17.65 0.43
CA VAL A 172 -6.39 16.91 -0.68
C VAL A 172 -7.06 17.89 -1.64
N ASP A 173 -6.77 17.77 -2.95
CA ASP A 173 -7.46 18.55 -3.97
C ASP A 173 -8.77 17.89 -4.42
N PHE A 174 -9.87 18.29 -3.79
CA PHE A 174 -11.21 17.78 -4.12
C PHE A 174 -11.73 18.20 -5.52
N LYS A 175 -10.99 19.01 -6.27
CA LYS A 175 -11.35 19.35 -7.66
C LYS A 175 -10.83 18.33 -8.66
N ALA A 176 -9.93 17.45 -8.24
CA ALA A 176 -9.25 16.49 -9.10
C ALA A 176 -10.07 15.21 -9.37
N PHE A 177 -11.22 15.02 -8.70
CA PHE A 177 -12.04 13.80 -8.80
C PHE A 177 -13.53 14.06 -8.51
N ASP A 178 -14.39 13.07 -8.80
CA ASP A 178 -15.84 13.15 -8.59
C ASP A 178 -16.21 12.63 -7.19
N LEU A 179 -17.05 13.41 -6.48
CA LEU A 179 -17.59 13.06 -5.17
C LEU A 179 -18.95 12.35 -5.22
N LYS A 180 -19.40 11.94 -6.38
CA LYS A 180 -20.71 11.29 -6.54
C LYS A 180 -20.82 10.04 -5.66
N ASN A 181 -21.85 10.01 -4.80
CA ASN A 181 -22.12 8.92 -3.85
C ASN A 181 -21.04 8.69 -2.79
N VAL A 182 -20.04 9.54 -2.65
CA VAL A 182 -19.05 9.45 -1.56
C VAL A 182 -19.71 9.84 -0.24
N LYS A 183 -19.44 9.07 0.82
CA LYS A 183 -19.91 9.39 2.16
C LYS A 183 -18.89 10.24 2.89
N LEU A 184 -19.30 11.41 3.32
CA LEU A 184 -18.51 12.40 4.06
C LEU A 184 -19.17 12.71 5.39
N ASP A 185 -18.40 13.16 6.37
CA ASP A 185 -18.91 13.86 7.55
C ASP A 185 -18.86 15.39 7.38
N ILE A 186 -19.25 16.11 8.44
CA ILE A 186 -19.30 17.57 8.40
C ILE A 186 -17.91 18.18 8.20
N ALA A 187 -16.87 17.64 8.84
CA ALA A 187 -15.53 18.19 8.74
C ALA A 187 -15.00 18.13 7.30
N GLN A 188 -15.20 17.00 6.63
CA GLN A 188 -14.82 16.82 5.22
C GLN A 188 -15.68 17.65 4.28
N ALA A 189 -16.97 17.78 4.55
CA ALA A 189 -17.83 18.69 3.76
C ALA A 189 -17.35 20.13 3.83
N VAL A 190 -16.87 20.58 5.00
CA VAL A 190 -16.22 21.90 5.17
C VAL A 190 -14.93 21.97 4.37
N ALA A 191 -14.09 20.94 4.39
CA ALA A 191 -12.85 20.90 3.61
C ALA A 191 -13.13 21.00 2.10
N VAL A 192 -14.14 20.26 1.61
CA VAL A 192 -14.62 20.37 0.22
C VAL A 192 -15.05 21.80 -0.10
N ALA A 193 -15.93 22.39 0.72
CA ALA A 193 -16.40 23.76 0.50
C ALA A 193 -15.25 24.77 0.45
N ARG A 194 -14.28 24.67 1.34
CA ARG A 194 -13.07 25.51 1.37
C ARG A 194 -12.21 25.32 0.13
N CYS A 195 -12.05 24.09 -0.37
CA CYS A 195 -11.32 23.80 -1.61
C CYS A 195 -11.95 24.53 -2.82
N TYR A 196 -13.28 24.71 -2.83
CA TYR A 196 -14.00 25.49 -3.84
C TYR A 196 -14.06 27.00 -3.52
N GLY A 197 -13.33 27.47 -2.50
CA GLY A 197 -13.21 28.90 -2.17
C GLY A 197 -14.26 29.42 -1.19
N ALA A 198 -15.11 28.58 -0.61
CA ALA A 198 -16.07 29.00 0.39
C ALA A 198 -15.38 29.41 1.71
N LYS A 199 -15.90 30.48 2.34
CA LYS A 199 -15.54 30.85 3.72
C LYS A 199 -16.53 30.17 4.66
N VAL A 200 -16.07 29.24 5.44
CA VAL A 200 -16.89 28.53 6.44
C VAL A 200 -16.45 29.01 7.83
N ASN A 201 -17.37 29.63 8.55
CA ASN A 201 -17.19 30.19 9.88
C ASN A 201 -17.65 29.20 10.95
#